data_56d09e49ebb3b50cec8fd2fb6f36633a
#
_entry.id   56d09e49ebb3b50cec8fd2fb6f36633a
#
_cell.length_a   1.000
_cell.length_b   1.000
_cell.length_c   1.000
_cell.angle_alpha   90.00
_cell.angle_beta   90.00
_cell.angle_gamma   90.00
#
_symmetry.space_group_name_H-M   'P 1'
#
loop_
_entity.id
_entity.type
_entity.pdbx_description
1 polymer ?
#
loop_
_entity_poly.entity_id
_entity_poly.type
_entity_poly.pdbx_seq_one_letter_code
_entity_poly.pdbx_strand_id
1 'polypeptide(L)'
;MSEATTSTETLQDEAVLLVGHGSRREKSNEQVRELASELEGRLGLPVDAAFLELAEPAIDEAIAGLARTVSQVSVVHLSLFAASHVKNDVPLAVTQAREAHPELTINNGAHLGVHPAILDLLDDRVAAVEAELGVDRTDDEVAVVVCARGSSDPDANADVHKLARLLYEGREFGRCEASFIGVTEPLLDETLHDIAKTRPDAVAVVPYMLGDGVLTGRIKDGAREFDAEYPYVDAAPGEPLGTDNRLLDVLGDRWQEARTDS
;
A
#
# COMPACT_ATOMS: atom_id res chain seq x y z
N MET A 1 -18.38 48.14 -28.45
CA MET A 1 -19.17 47.09 -27.84
C MET A 1 -18.32 45.82 -27.96
N SER A 2 -17.67 45.46 -26.90
CA SER A 2 -16.81 44.28 -26.84
C SER A 2 -17.60 43.20 -26.09
N GLU A 3 -17.99 42.16 -26.79
CA GLU A 3 -18.61 40.98 -26.19
C GLU A 3 -17.56 40.21 -25.44
N ALA A 4 -17.69 40.21 -24.13
CA ALA A 4 -16.93 39.33 -23.26
C ALA A 4 -17.46 37.92 -23.48
N THR A 5 -16.71 37.11 -24.20
CA THR A 5 -16.95 35.67 -24.30
C THR A 5 -16.66 35.04 -22.95
N THR A 6 -17.68 34.84 -22.13
CA THR A 6 -17.59 34.03 -20.92
C THR A 6 -17.46 32.58 -21.38
N SER A 7 -16.24 32.06 -21.38
CA SER A 7 -16.01 30.63 -21.54
C SER A 7 -16.67 29.94 -20.36
N THR A 8 -17.79 29.29 -20.60
CA THR A 8 -18.37 28.34 -19.64
C THR A 8 -17.42 27.15 -19.64
N GLU A 9 -16.48 27.10 -18.71
CA GLU A 9 -15.74 25.87 -18.42
C GLU A 9 -16.77 24.80 -18.06
N THR A 10 -16.88 23.79 -18.90
CA THR A 10 -17.72 22.64 -18.64
C THR A 10 -17.08 21.93 -17.43
N LEU A 11 -17.75 21.95 -16.29
CA LEU A 11 -17.32 21.16 -15.12
C LEU A 11 -17.15 19.71 -15.55
N GLN A 12 -16.02 19.12 -15.24
CA GLN A 12 -15.90 17.66 -15.35
C GLN A 12 -16.79 17.05 -14.28
N ASP A 13 -17.43 15.92 -14.59
CA ASP A 13 -18.40 15.36 -13.66
C ASP A 13 -17.72 14.82 -12.38
N GLU A 14 -16.50 14.29 -12.50
CA GLU A 14 -15.80 13.59 -11.41
C GLU A 14 -14.28 13.81 -11.42
N ALA A 15 -13.68 13.78 -10.23
CA ALA A 15 -12.23 13.66 -10.01
C ALA A 15 -11.93 12.63 -8.92
N VAL A 16 -10.70 12.12 -8.91
CA VAL A 16 -10.18 11.23 -7.86
C VAL A 16 -9.19 12.00 -7.00
N LEU A 17 -9.27 11.82 -5.69
CA LEU A 17 -8.26 12.30 -4.75
C LEU A 17 -7.50 11.12 -4.18
N LEU A 18 -6.24 10.95 -4.60
CA LEU A 18 -5.34 9.93 -4.06
C LEU A 18 -4.71 10.45 -2.77
N VAL A 19 -5.05 9.83 -1.64
CA VAL A 19 -4.56 10.24 -0.33
C VAL A 19 -3.40 9.35 0.10
N GLY A 20 -2.20 9.95 0.20
CA GLY A 20 -1.03 9.36 0.83
C GLY A 20 -0.92 9.73 2.31
N HIS A 21 -0.08 8.99 3.06
CA HIS A 21 0.17 9.34 4.47
C HIS A 21 0.94 10.66 4.61
N GLY A 22 1.85 10.92 3.67
CA GLY A 22 2.81 12.01 3.73
C GLY A 22 4.12 11.63 4.45
N SER A 23 5.17 12.32 4.11
CA SER A 23 6.52 12.03 4.60
C SER A 23 7.36 13.30 4.68
N ARG A 24 8.32 13.32 5.63
CA ARG A 24 9.39 14.34 5.65
C ARG A 24 10.39 14.15 4.50
N ARG A 25 10.37 13.02 3.83
CA ARG A 25 11.21 12.73 2.66
C ARG A 25 10.43 13.09 1.40
N GLU A 26 10.84 14.15 0.72
CA GLU A 26 10.14 14.62 -0.49
C GLU A 26 10.05 13.56 -1.57
N LYS A 27 11.08 12.73 -1.75
CA LYS A 27 11.05 11.59 -2.69
C LYS A 27 9.85 10.68 -2.47
N SER A 28 9.42 10.45 -1.22
CA SER A 28 8.25 9.61 -0.93
C SER A 28 6.94 10.31 -1.33
N ASN A 29 6.89 11.63 -1.19
CA ASN A 29 5.73 12.43 -1.60
C ASN A 29 5.65 12.53 -3.13
N GLU A 30 6.79 12.66 -3.80
CA GLU A 30 6.88 12.63 -5.27
C GLU A 30 6.35 11.31 -5.83
N GLN A 31 6.67 10.16 -5.22
CA GLN A 31 6.12 8.86 -5.62
C GLN A 31 4.59 8.80 -5.54
N VAL A 32 3.98 9.45 -4.55
CA VAL A 32 2.50 9.53 -4.45
C VAL A 32 1.95 10.38 -5.59
N ARG A 33 2.59 11.50 -5.93
CA ARG A 33 2.17 12.37 -7.04
C ARG A 33 2.37 11.70 -8.40
N GLU A 34 3.45 10.94 -8.57
CA GLU A 34 3.69 10.12 -9.77
C GLU A 34 2.59 9.07 -9.93
N LEU A 35 2.25 8.31 -8.87
CA LEU A 35 1.15 7.36 -8.89
C LEU A 35 -0.20 8.03 -9.21
N ALA A 36 -0.46 9.23 -8.69
CA ALA A 36 -1.67 9.99 -9.03
C ALA A 36 -1.72 10.34 -10.54
N SER A 37 -0.61 10.79 -11.11
CA SER A 37 -0.51 11.09 -12.55
C SER A 37 -0.66 9.83 -13.42
N GLU A 38 -0.10 8.70 -13.00
CA GLU A 38 -0.26 7.43 -13.71
C GLU A 38 -1.71 6.92 -13.62
N LEU A 39 -2.35 7.08 -12.45
CA LEU A 39 -3.75 6.73 -12.25
C LEU A 39 -4.67 7.61 -13.09
N GLU A 40 -4.39 8.91 -13.22
CA GLU A 40 -5.07 9.84 -14.12
C GLU A 40 -5.04 9.34 -15.57
N GLY A 41 -3.84 8.97 -16.06
CA GLY A 41 -3.68 8.41 -17.39
C GLY A 41 -4.46 7.11 -17.61
N ARG A 42 -4.63 6.31 -16.57
CA ARG A 42 -5.35 5.04 -16.62
C ARG A 42 -6.86 5.20 -16.56
N LEU A 43 -7.36 6.10 -15.71
CA LEU A 43 -8.80 6.32 -15.52
C LEU A 43 -9.39 7.27 -16.56
N GLY A 44 -8.58 8.15 -17.16
CA GLY A 44 -9.04 9.22 -18.04
C GLY A 44 -9.84 10.29 -17.30
N LEU A 45 -9.63 10.43 -15.99
CA LEU A 45 -10.25 11.40 -15.09
C LEU A 45 -9.14 12.17 -14.35
N PRO A 46 -9.37 13.43 -13.94
CA PRO A 46 -8.43 14.16 -13.11
C PRO A 46 -8.13 13.42 -11.81
N VAL A 47 -6.85 13.28 -11.45
CA VAL A 47 -6.42 12.67 -10.20
C VAL A 47 -5.44 13.59 -9.49
N ASP A 48 -5.84 14.14 -8.37
CA ASP A 48 -4.98 14.93 -7.50
C ASP A 48 -4.42 14.07 -6.35
N ALA A 49 -3.22 14.42 -5.89
CA ALA A 49 -2.62 13.84 -4.69
C ALA A 49 -2.84 14.74 -3.49
N ALA A 50 -3.18 14.17 -2.34
CA ALA A 50 -3.21 14.83 -1.05
C ALA A 50 -2.56 13.99 0.04
N PHE A 51 -2.28 14.62 1.19
CA PHE A 51 -1.57 13.97 2.28
C PHE A 51 -2.30 14.14 3.60
N LEU A 52 -2.21 13.11 4.44
CA LEU A 52 -2.76 13.14 5.80
C LEU A 52 -1.98 14.08 6.71
N GLU A 53 -0.63 14.03 6.60
CA GLU A 53 0.27 14.85 7.40
C GLU A 53 1.63 15.02 6.69
N LEU A 54 2.49 15.88 7.22
CA LEU A 54 3.90 16.03 6.84
C LEU A 54 4.18 16.47 5.39
N ALA A 55 3.16 16.65 4.56
CA ALA A 55 3.28 17.12 3.18
C ALA A 55 2.02 17.86 2.74
N GLU A 56 2.10 18.59 1.65
CA GLU A 56 1.01 19.37 1.07
C GLU A 56 0.67 18.91 -0.36
N PRO A 57 -0.60 19.12 -0.79
CA PRO A 57 -1.70 19.73 -0.05
C PRO A 57 -2.30 18.78 1.01
N ALA A 58 -2.92 19.34 2.05
CA ALA A 58 -3.80 18.59 2.95
C ALA A 58 -5.10 18.19 2.24
N ILE A 59 -5.82 17.21 2.81
CA ILE A 59 -7.03 16.64 2.18
C ILE A 59 -8.10 17.71 1.94
N ASP A 60 -8.36 18.57 2.92
CA ASP A 60 -9.35 19.64 2.86
C ASP A 60 -9.00 20.71 1.81
N GLU A 61 -7.73 21.08 1.70
CA GLU A 61 -7.22 22.00 0.69
C GLU A 61 -7.38 21.44 -0.73
N ALA A 62 -7.05 20.15 -0.91
CA ALA A 62 -7.18 19.49 -2.21
C ALA A 62 -8.66 19.38 -2.62
N ILE A 63 -9.55 18.98 -1.71
CA ILE A 63 -10.99 18.91 -1.97
C ILE A 63 -11.55 20.31 -2.32
N ALA A 64 -11.16 21.35 -1.59
CA ALA A 64 -11.58 22.72 -1.89
C ALA A 64 -11.07 23.22 -3.26
N GLY A 65 -9.93 22.72 -3.72
CA GLY A 65 -9.43 22.93 -5.07
C GLY A 65 -10.32 22.28 -6.12
N LEU A 66 -10.59 21.00 -5.95
CA LEU A 66 -11.41 20.19 -6.86
C LEU A 66 -12.88 20.65 -6.91
N ALA A 67 -13.46 21.10 -5.81
CA ALA A 67 -14.84 21.61 -5.74
C ALA A 67 -15.15 22.76 -6.71
N ARG A 68 -14.12 23.40 -7.26
CA ARG A 68 -14.26 24.48 -8.25
C ARG A 68 -14.46 23.98 -9.68
N THR A 69 -14.09 22.72 -9.95
CA THR A 69 -13.96 22.17 -11.30
C THR A 69 -14.79 20.92 -11.53
N VAL A 70 -15.21 20.22 -10.46
CA VAL A 70 -15.98 18.98 -10.53
C VAL A 70 -17.21 19.01 -9.62
N SER A 71 -18.17 18.14 -9.87
CA SER A 71 -19.36 17.94 -9.03
C SER A 71 -19.24 16.73 -8.09
N GLN A 72 -18.24 15.86 -8.33
CA GLN A 72 -18.00 14.67 -7.53
C GLN A 72 -16.50 14.45 -7.31
N VAL A 73 -16.13 14.03 -6.10
CA VAL A 73 -14.77 13.61 -5.74
C VAL A 73 -14.82 12.24 -5.08
N SER A 74 -14.05 11.30 -5.62
CA SER A 74 -13.85 9.98 -5.01
C SER A 74 -12.48 9.95 -4.34
N VAL A 75 -12.46 9.82 -3.00
CA VAL A 75 -11.23 9.72 -2.20
C VAL A 75 -10.77 8.27 -2.19
N VAL A 76 -9.52 8.03 -2.60
CA VAL A 76 -8.89 6.70 -2.62
C VAL A 76 -7.61 6.73 -1.79
N HIS A 77 -7.38 5.69 -1.00
CA HIS A 77 -6.29 5.70 -0.01
C HIS A 77 -5.09 4.87 -0.48
N LEU A 78 -3.94 5.52 -0.60
CA LEU A 78 -2.65 4.85 -0.80
C LEU A 78 -2.09 4.39 0.55
N SER A 79 -2.78 3.49 1.21
CA SER A 79 -2.34 2.85 2.45
C SER A 79 -2.59 1.35 2.39
N LEU A 80 -1.61 0.58 2.84
CA LEU A 80 -1.68 -0.89 2.81
C LEU A 80 -2.74 -1.44 3.78
N PHE A 81 -2.96 -0.74 4.89
CA PHE A 81 -3.92 -1.14 5.92
C PHE A 81 -4.72 0.04 6.44
N ALA A 82 -5.92 -0.23 6.94
CA ALA A 82 -6.72 0.72 7.70
C ALA A 82 -6.25 0.77 9.16
N ALA A 83 -5.18 1.50 9.43
CA ALA A 83 -4.78 1.87 10.79
C ALA A 83 -5.53 3.14 11.25
N SER A 84 -5.34 3.54 12.52
CA SER A 84 -6.10 4.62 13.18
C SER A 84 -6.27 5.89 12.35
N HIS A 85 -5.22 6.34 11.65
CA HIS A 85 -5.30 7.53 10.78
C HIS A 85 -6.25 7.34 9.60
N VAL A 86 -6.22 6.19 8.94
CA VAL A 86 -7.11 5.88 7.81
C VAL A 86 -8.55 5.69 8.28
N LYS A 87 -8.75 5.09 9.48
CA LYS A 87 -10.08 4.87 10.04
C LYS A 87 -10.73 6.12 10.64
N ASN A 88 -9.94 7.08 11.11
CA ASN A 88 -10.43 8.24 11.85
C ASN A 88 -10.21 9.55 11.13
N ASP A 89 -8.96 9.84 10.71
CA ASP A 89 -8.58 11.18 10.26
C ASP A 89 -9.10 11.46 8.84
N VAL A 90 -9.05 10.47 7.92
CA VAL A 90 -9.60 10.66 6.57
C VAL A 90 -11.13 10.78 6.57
N PRO A 91 -11.90 9.91 7.26
CA PRO A 91 -13.36 10.09 7.37
C PRO A 91 -13.74 11.41 8.02
N LEU A 92 -12.95 11.91 9.00
CA LEU A 92 -13.18 13.20 9.62
C LEU A 92 -12.96 14.34 8.61
N ALA A 93 -11.84 14.33 7.87
CA ALA A 93 -11.55 15.32 6.83
C ALA A 93 -12.62 15.31 5.73
N VAL A 94 -13.06 14.13 5.29
CA VAL A 94 -14.15 13.98 4.31
C VAL A 94 -15.47 14.54 4.86
N THR A 95 -15.79 14.30 6.13
CA THR A 95 -17.01 14.83 6.77
C THR A 95 -16.98 16.35 6.82
N GLN A 96 -15.86 16.95 7.23
CA GLN A 96 -15.65 18.39 7.24
C GLN A 96 -15.74 19.01 5.83
N ALA A 97 -15.16 18.32 4.85
CA ALA A 97 -15.24 18.77 3.45
C ALA A 97 -16.69 18.74 2.91
N ARG A 98 -17.49 17.71 3.27
CA ARG A 98 -18.93 17.65 2.93
C ARG A 98 -19.73 18.80 3.56
N GLU A 99 -19.41 19.17 4.78
CA GLU A 99 -20.02 20.33 5.44
C GLU A 99 -19.66 21.65 4.80
N ALA A 100 -18.38 21.80 4.36
CA ALA A 100 -17.88 23.01 3.72
C ALA A 100 -18.34 23.14 2.24
N HIS A 101 -18.59 22.02 1.56
CA HIS A 101 -18.96 21.94 0.15
C HIS A 101 -20.21 21.08 -0.05
N PRO A 102 -21.40 21.53 0.40
CA PRO A 102 -22.64 20.75 0.34
C PRO A 102 -23.13 20.45 -1.08
N GLU A 103 -22.63 21.17 -2.07
CA GLU A 103 -22.88 20.96 -3.50
C GLU A 103 -22.03 19.84 -4.11
N LEU A 104 -20.93 19.45 -3.43
CA LEU A 104 -19.99 18.44 -3.91
C LEU A 104 -20.37 17.07 -3.36
N THR A 105 -20.51 16.08 -4.23
CA THR A 105 -20.61 14.67 -3.81
C THR A 105 -19.20 14.16 -3.50
N ILE A 106 -18.96 13.71 -2.25
CA ILE A 106 -17.66 13.16 -1.86
C ILE A 106 -17.85 11.70 -1.43
N ASN A 107 -17.24 10.79 -2.17
CA ASN A 107 -17.20 9.36 -1.86
C ASN A 107 -15.90 9.03 -1.14
N ASN A 108 -15.94 8.19 -0.13
CA ASN A 108 -14.76 7.75 0.59
C ASN A 108 -14.53 6.26 0.35
N GLY A 109 -13.52 5.93 -0.44
CA GLY A 109 -13.16 4.57 -0.79
C GLY A 109 -12.36 3.85 0.31
N ALA A 110 -12.12 2.57 0.09
CA ALA A 110 -11.31 1.75 0.96
C ALA A 110 -9.80 1.97 0.72
N HIS A 111 -8.98 1.49 1.65
CA HIS A 111 -7.53 1.37 1.51
C HIS A 111 -7.17 0.20 0.57
N LEU A 112 -5.90 0.05 0.21
CA LEU A 112 -5.42 -1.04 -0.67
C LEU A 112 -5.85 -2.42 -0.13
N GLY A 113 -5.53 -2.72 1.12
CA GLY A 113 -6.00 -3.92 1.83
C GLY A 113 -5.52 -5.23 1.20
N VAL A 114 -6.30 -6.28 1.43
CA VAL A 114 -6.06 -7.60 0.83
C VAL A 114 -6.68 -7.64 -0.56
N HIS A 115 -5.84 -7.78 -1.59
CA HIS A 115 -6.28 -7.78 -2.99
C HIS A 115 -5.48 -8.82 -3.81
N PRO A 116 -6.09 -9.52 -4.80
CA PRO A 116 -5.37 -10.49 -5.61
C PRO A 116 -4.10 -9.94 -6.27
N ALA A 117 -4.15 -8.74 -6.84
CA ALA A 117 -3.00 -8.09 -7.47
C ALA A 117 -1.84 -7.84 -6.48
N ILE A 118 -2.14 -7.59 -5.19
CA ILE A 118 -1.12 -7.47 -4.14
C ILE A 118 -0.50 -8.83 -3.82
N LEU A 119 -1.30 -9.91 -3.80
CA LEU A 119 -0.78 -11.27 -3.61
C LEU A 119 0.14 -11.67 -4.75
N ASP A 120 -0.22 -11.36 -6.00
CA ASP A 120 0.61 -11.64 -7.16
C ASP A 120 1.90 -10.80 -7.15
N LEU A 121 1.83 -9.55 -6.67
CA LEU A 121 3.02 -8.72 -6.49
C LEU A 121 3.95 -9.27 -5.41
N LEU A 122 3.41 -9.74 -4.29
CA LEU A 122 4.19 -10.39 -3.24
C LEU A 122 4.85 -11.69 -3.75
N ASP A 123 4.13 -12.48 -4.53
CA ASP A 123 4.65 -13.71 -5.13
C ASP A 123 5.83 -13.42 -6.06
N ASP A 124 5.74 -12.39 -6.91
CA ASP A 124 6.87 -11.95 -7.73
C ASP A 124 8.08 -11.51 -6.90
N ARG A 125 7.85 -10.87 -5.73
CA ARG A 125 8.95 -10.50 -4.82
C ARG A 125 9.61 -11.74 -4.22
N VAL A 126 8.83 -12.78 -3.89
CA VAL A 126 9.36 -14.08 -3.45
C VAL A 126 10.14 -14.75 -4.59
N ALA A 127 9.58 -14.81 -5.79
CA ALA A 127 10.24 -15.42 -6.96
C ALA A 127 11.59 -14.75 -7.28
N ALA A 128 11.70 -13.43 -7.08
CA ALA A 128 12.97 -12.73 -7.23
C ALA A 128 14.01 -13.18 -6.19
N VAL A 129 13.60 -13.43 -4.94
CA VAL A 129 14.48 -13.97 -3.89
C VAL A 129 14.88 -15.41 -4.19
N GLU A 130 13.96 -16.25 -4.64
CA GLU A 130 14.26 -17.63 -5.06
C GLU A 130 15.31 -17.67 -6.17
N ALA A 131 15.15 -16.80 -7.17
CA ALA A 131 16.13 -16.67 -8.26
C ALA A 131 17.52 -16.19 -7.76
N GLU A 132 17.57 -15.30 -6.76
CA GLU A 132 18.83 -14.84 -6.13
C GLU A 132 19.50 -15.98 -5.36
N LEU A 133 18.74 -16.78 -4.62
CA LEU A 133 19.24 -17.91 -3.83
C LEU A 133 19.50 -19.17 -4.68
N GLY A 134 18.97 -19.22 -5.90
CA GLY A 134 19.11 -20.37 -6.80
C GLY A 134 18.26 -21.58 -6.38
N VAL A 135 17.12 -21.34 -5.71
CA VAL A 135 16.16 -22.35 -5.28
C VAL A 135 14.89 -22.31 -6.11
N ASP A 136 14.15 -23.42 -6.15
CA ASP A 136 12.86 -23.52 -6.81
C ASP A 136 11.84 -24.16 -5.82
N ARG A 137 10.79 -23.44 -5.46
CA ARG A 137 9.76 -23.88 -4.50
C ARG A 137 9.05 -25.19 -4.89
N THR A 138 9.17 -25.64 -6.13
CA THR A 138 8.61 -26.92 -6.57
C THR A 138 9.50 -28.12 -6.17
N ASP A 139 10.78 -27.88 -5.94
CA ASP A 139 11.78 -28.90 -5.59
C ASP A 139 12.37 -28.69 -4.17
N ASP A 140 12.37 -27.42 -3.70
CA ASP A 140 12.98 -26.99 -2.44
C ASP A 140 11.92 -26.53 -1.43
N GLU A 141 12.15 -26.74 -0.14
CA GLU A 141 11.28 -26.25 0.91
C GLU A 141 11.56 -24.76 1.18
N VAL A 142 10.81 -23.87 0.53
CA VAL A 142 10.94 -22.43 0.71
C VAL A 142 9.96 -21.91 1.76
N ALA A 143 10.48 -21.26 2.81
CA ALA A 143 9.69 -20.53 3.78
C ALA A 143 9.62 -19.04 3.40
N VAL A 144 8.45 -18.45 3.53
CA VAL A 144 8.20 -17.02 3.22
C VAL A 144 7.82 -16.28 4.50
N VAL A 145 8.43 -15.12 4.72
CA VAL A 145 8.05 -14.19 5.79
C VAL A 145 7.57 -12.88 5.17
N VAL A 146 6.28 -12.59 5.31
CA VAL A 146 5.70 -11.30 4.96
C VAL A 146 5.84 -10.38 6.15
N CYS A 147 6.78 -9.44 6.09
CA CYS A 147 7.09 -8.55 7.21
C CYS A 147 6.52 -7.16 7.02
N ALA A 148 5.58 -6.77 7.89
CA ALA A 148 4.97 -5.46 7.93
C ALA A 148 5.52 -4.58 9.06
N ARG A 149 5.09 -3.30 9.09
CA ARG A 149 5.45 -2.38 10.17
C ARG A 149 4.94 -2.84 11.53
N GLY A 150 3.73 -3.41 11.55
CA GLY A 150 2.91 -3.57 12.73
C GLY A 150 2.10 -2.32 13.09
N SER A 151 1.01 -2.54 13.80
CA SER A 151 0.06 -1.50 14.19
C SER A 151 -0.49 -1.76 15.59
N SER A 152 -0.92 -0.70 16.29
CA SER A 152 -1.75 -0.82 17.49
C SER A 152 -3.21 -1.19 17.16
N ASP A 153 -3.59 -1.14 15.89
CA ASP A 153 -4.91 -1.57 15.42
C ASP A 153 -4.87 -3.07 15.07
N PRO A 154 -5.64 -3.92 15.78
CA PRO A 154 -5.61 -5.36 15.57
C PRO A 154 -6.12 -5.79 14.19
N ASP A 155 -7.05 -5.04 13.56
CA ASP A 155 -7.56 -5.37 12.23
C ASP A 155 -6.47 -5.23 11.18
N ALA A 156 -5.66 -4.16 11.27
CA ALA A 156 -4.51 -3.95 10.38
C ALA A 156 -3.49 -5.10 10.48
N ASN A 157 -3.24 -5.60 11.68
CA ASN A 157 -2.36 -6.75 11.89
C ASN A 157 -2.99 -8.05 11.37
N ALA A 158 -4.30 -8.24 11.58
CA ALA A 158 -5.03 -9.40 11.07
C ALA A 158 -4.98 -9.49 9.53
N ASP A 159 -5.00 -8.35 8.83
CA ASP A 159 -4.87 -8.32 7.38
C ASP A 159 -3.50 -8.84 6.90
N VAL A 160 -2.42 -8.61 7.64
CA VAL A 160 -1.08 -9.17 7.31
C VAL A 160 -1.11 -10.70 7.43
N HIS A 161 -1.70 -11.23 8.50
CA HIS A 161 -1.85 -12.68 8.68
C HIS A 161 -2.74 -13.28 7.58
N LYS A 162 -3.80 -12.56 7.19
CA LYS A 162 -4.67 -12.97 6.08
C LYS A 162 -3.91 -12.99 4.75
N LEU A 163 -3.08 -11.97 4.47
CA LEU A 163 -2.22 -11.94 3.28
C LEU A 163 -1.25 -13.11 3.26
N ALA A 164 -0.52 -13.36 4.36
CA ALA A 164 0.40 -14.48 4.45
C ALA A 164 -0.32 -15.82 4.23
N ARG A 165 -1.52 -16.00 4.80
CA ARG A 165 -2.32 -17.20 4.59
C ARG A 165 -2.77 -17.35 3.14
N LEU A 166 -3.25 -16.30 2.49
CA LEU A 166 -3.69 -16.34 1.10
C LEU A 166 -2.51 -16.50 0.13
N LEU A 167 -1.35 -15.95 0.48
CA LEU A 167 -0.13 -16.15 -0.29
C LEU A 167 0.34 -17.61 -0.22
N TYR A 168 0.22 -18.26 0.94
CA TYR A 168 0.51 -19.66 1.13
C TYR A 168 -0.38 -20.58 0.28
N GLU A 169 -1.68 -20.24 0.17
CA GLU A 169 -2.64 -21.08 -0.53
C GLU A 169 -2.37 -21.14 -2.05
N GLY A 170 -2.05 -22.32 -2.54
CA GLY A 170 -1.88 -22.58 -3.98
C GLY A 170 -0.58 -22.08 -4.61
N ARG A 171 0.45 -21.77 -3.80
CA ARG A 171 1.77 -21.32 -4.29
C ARG A 171 2.94 -22.23 -3.91
N GLU A 172 2.67 -23.41 -3.39
CA GLU A 172 3.66 -24.49 -3.14
C GLU A 172 4.80 -24.09 -2.17
N PHE A 173 4.61 -23.08 -1.32
CA PHE A 173 5.56 -22.77 -0.25
C PHE A 173 5.51 -23.83 0.84
N GLY A 174 6.66 -24.19 1.41
CA GLY A 174 6.73 -25.02 2.61
C GLY A 174 6.05 -24.35 3.81
N ARG A 175 6.21 -23.03 3.94
CA ARG A 175 5.62 -22.20 5.00
C ARG A 175 5.47 -20.76 4.55
N CYS A 176 4.45 -20.04 5.05
CA CYS A 176 4.32 -18.61 4.86
C CYS A 176 3.79 -17.97 6.15
N GLU A 177 4.56 -17.06 6.73
CA GLU A 177 4.26 -16.44 8.01
C GLU A 177 4.19 -14.92 7.90
N ALA A 178 3.30 -14.33 8.69
CA ALA A 178 3.27 -12.89 8.93
C ALA A 178 4.21 -12.53 10.09
N SER A 179 4.96 -11.45 9.95
CA SER A 179 5.77 -10.89 11.04
C SER A 179 5.76 -9.36 11.01
N PHE A 180 6.29 -8.76 12.06
CA PHE A 180 6.29 -7.31 12.22
C PHE A 180 7.67 -6.80 12.64
N ILE A 181 8.03 -5.60 12.14
CA ILE A 181 9.30 -4.97 12.52
C ILE A 181 9.20 -4.16 13.82
N GLY A 182 8.02 -4.08 14.41
CA GLY A 182 7.75 -3.40 15.68
C GLY A 182 6.26 -3.28 15.96
N VAL A 183 5.91 -2.61 17.05
CA VAL A 183 4.54 -2.29 17.51
C VAL A 183 3.74 -3.49 18.00
N THR A 184 3.81 -4.63 17.33
CA THR A 184 3.07 -5.86 17.67
C THR A 184 3.92 -7.10 17.40
N GLU A 185 3.51 -8.23 17.95
CA GLU A 185 4.12 -9.56 17.77
C GLU A 185 3.33 -10.37 16.70
N PRO A 186 3.96 -11.40 16.10
CA PRO A 186 5.36 -11.82 16.32
C PRO A 186 6.37 -10.88 15.64
N LEU A 187 7.48 -10.60 16.31
CA LEU A 187 8.56 -9.82 15.73
C LEU A 187 9.33 -10.63 14.68
N LEU A 188 10.02 -9.93 13.77
CA LEU A 188 10.75 -10.55 12.66
C LEU A 188 11.81 -11.55 13.14
N ASP A 189 12.61 -11.18 14.13
CA ASP A 189 13.65 -12.02 14.70
C ASP A 189 13.08 -13.29 15.35
N GLU A 190 11.97 -13.16 16.09
CA GLU A 190 11.28 -14.32 16.69
C GLU A 190 10.74 -15.27 15.62
N THR A 191 10.10 -14.72 14.57
CA THR A 191 9.56 -15.51 13.46
C THR A 191 10.66 -16.25 12.72
N LEU A 192 11.77 -15.59 12.40
CA LEU A 192 12.90 -16.18 11.71
C LEU A 192 13.57 -17.28 12.58
N HIS A 193 13.74 -17.03 13.89
CA HIS A 193 14.24 -18.04 14.81
C HIS A 193 13.35 -19.30 14.87
N ASP A 194 12.03 -19.14 14.81
CA ASP A 194 11.10 -20.27 14.79
C ASP A 194 11.12 -21.02 13.45
N ILE A 195 11.31 -20.32 12.33
CA ILE A 195 11.51 -20.90 11.02
C ILE A 195 12.81 -21.74 10.96
N ALA A 196 13.90 -21.23 11.52
CA ALA A 196 15.18 -21.96 11.54
C ALA A 196 15.08 -23.37 12.17
N LYS A 197 14.16 -23.55 13.14
CA LYS A 197 13.91 -24.86 13.77
C LYS A 197 13.33 -25.92 12.82
N THR A 198 12.62 -25.47 11.76
CA THR A 198 12.06 -26.38 10.76
C THR A 198 13.06 -26.73 9.67
N ARG A 199 14.16 -25.98 9.55
CA ARG A 199 15.25 -26.19 8.58
C ARG A 199 14.77 -26.23 7.13
N PRO A 200 14.07 -25.20 6.66
CA PRO A 200 13.75 -25.12 5.23
C PRO A 200 15.05 -24.95 4.42
N ASP A 201 14.99 -25.22 3.13
CA ASP A 201 16.13 -25.02 2.22
C ASP A 201 16.43 -23.53 2.07
N ALA A 202 15.38 -22.70 2.00
CA ALA A 202 15.53 -21.25 1.91
C ALA A 202 14.43 -20.45 2.65
N VAL A 203 14.75 -19.19 2.96
CA VAL A 203 13.82 -18.21 3.57
C VAL A 203 13.80 -16.93 2.75
N ALA A 204 12.64 -16.59 2.19
CA ALA A 204 12.39 -15.30 1.56
C ALA A 204 11.72 -14.34 2.55
N VAL A 205 12.38 -13.22 2.89
CA VAL A 205 11.81 -12.19 3.77
C VAL A 205 11.34 -11.01 2.95
N VAL A 206 10.03 -10.88 2.74
CA VAL A 206 9.44 -9.84 1.88
C VAL A 206 8.88 -8.69 2.71
N PRO A 207 9.42 -7.46 2.55
CA PRO A 207 8.86 -6.27 3.20
C PRO A 207 7.50 -5.91 2.63
N TYR A 208 6.44 -5.98 3.43
CA TYR A 208 5.12 -5.47 3.07
C TYR A 208 5.05 -3.96 3.33
N MET A 209 5.71 -3.21 2.46
CA MET A 209 5.89 -1.76 2.49
C MET A 209 5.75 -1.19 1.08
N LEU A 210 5.26 0.05 0.95
CA LEU A 210 5.17 0.70 -0.36
C LEU A 210 6.53 1.14 -0.91
N GLY A 211 7.46 1.52 -0.06
CA GLY A 211 8.74 2.03 -0.53
C GLY A 211 9.91 1.75 0.41
N ASP A 212 11.08 2.11 -0.07
CA ASP A 212 12.31 2.05 0.72
C ASP A 212 12.33 3.09 1.84
N GLY A 213 12.78 2.66 3.01
CA GLY A 213 12.87 3.51 4.18
C GLY A 213 13.65 2.86 5.32
N VAL A 214 13.65 3.51 6.47
CA VAL A 214 14.34 2.99 7.67
C VAL A 214 13.80 1.61 8.06
N LEU A 215 12.48 1.41 8.02
CA LEU A 215 11.87 0.14 8.40
C LEU A 215 12.16 -0.96 7.38
N THR A 216 12.07 -0.66 6.08
CA THR A 216 12.46 -1.60 5.02
C THR A 216 13.93 -2.00 5.15
N GLY A 217 14.81 -1.03 5.46
CA GLY A 217 16.22 -1.30 5.75
C GLY A 217 16.39 -2.27 6.90
N ARG A 218 15.70 -2.05 8.03
CA ARG A 218 15.75 -2.95 9.19
C ARG A 218 15.25 -4.37 8.87
N ILE A 219 14.22 -4.51 8.02
CA ILE A 219 13.74 -5.83 7.58
C ILE A 219 14.82 -6.54 6.76
N LYS A 220 15.41 -5.81 5.79
CA LYS A 220 16.51 -6.34 4.94
C LYS A 220 17.73 -6.73 5.77
N ASP A 221 18.09 -5.92 6.76
CA ASP A 221 19.21 -6.22 7.66
C ASP A 221 18.92 -7.45 8.52
N GLY A 222 17.71 -7.58 9.08
CA GLY A 222 17.30 -8.75 9.86
C GLY A 222 17.35 -10.06 9.04
N ALA A 223 16.98 -10.02 7.76
CA ALA A 223 17.13 -11.19 6.87
C ALA A 223 18.60 -11.58 6.66
N ARG A 224 19.49 -10.60 6.46
CA ARG A 224 20.94 -10.84 6.30
C ARG A 224 21.61 -11.32 7.59
N GLU A 225 21.19 -10.77 8.73
CA GLU A 225 21.67 -11.22 10.05
C GLU A 225 21.27 -12.67 10.31
N PHE A 226 20.04 -13.04 9.94
CA PHE A 226 19.56 -14.42 10.02
C PHE A 226 20.38 -15.36 9.13
N ASP A 227 20.63 -15.03 7.86
CA ASP A 227 21.47 -15.80 6.95
C ASP A 227 22.87 -16.06 7.52
N ALA A 228 23.47 -15.03 8.12
CA ALA A 228 24.78 -15.15 8.78
C ALA A 228 24.77 -16.01 10.06
N GLU A 229 23.67 -15.99 10.83
CA GLU A 229 23.52 -16.73 12.08
C GLU A 229 23.20 -18.22 11.85
N TYR A 230 22.45 -18.54 10.79
CA TYR A 230 21.97 -19.90 10.50
C TYR A 230 22.53 -20.45 9.18
N PRO A 231 23.82 -20.80 9.08
CA PRO A 231 24.51 -21.16 7.83
C PRO A 231 24.02 -22.47 7.17
N TYR A 232 22.97 -23.06 7.67
CA TYR A 232 22.32 -24.25 7.13
C TYR A 232 20.94 -23.94 6.49
N VAL A 233 20.59 -22.65 6.38
CA VAL A 233 19.37 -22.15 5.74
C VAL A 233 19.77 -20.90 4.96
N ASP A 234 19.63 -20.93 3.66
CA ASP A 234 19.89 -19.75 2.83
C ASP A 234 18.76 -18.73 2.98
N ALA A 235 19.06 -17.47 3.22
CA ALA A 235 18.04 -16.44 3.39
C ALA A 235 18.39 -15.12 2.69
N ALA A 236 17.41 -14.52 2.06
CA ALA A 236 17.57 -13.20 1.46
C ALA A 236 16.33 -12.32 1.61
N PRO A 237 16.52 -10.98 1.67
CA PRO A 237 15.44 -10.02 1.68
C PRO A 237 14.94 -9.74 0.27
N GLY A 238 13.61 -9.73 0.09
CA GLY A 238 12.97 -9.20 -1.10
C GLY A 238 12.90 -7.67 -1.11
N GLU A 239 12.53 -7.13 -2.27
CA GLU A 239 12.23 -5.72 -2.43
C GLU A 239 10.81 -5.39 -1.91
N PRO A 240 10.55 -4.13 -1.46
CA PRO A 240 9.20 -3.70 -1.11
C PRO A 240 8.28 -3.69 -2.35
N LEU A 241 7.00 -3.42 -2.15
CA LEU A 241 6.01 -3.40 -3.24
C LEU A 241 6.35 -2.36 -4.32
N GLY A 242 6.90 -1.21 -3.92
CA GLY A 242 7.30 -0.15 -4.84
C GLY A 242 6.11 0.61 -5.42
N THR A 243 6.27 1.07 -6.68
CA THR A 243 5.25 1.74 -7.50
C THR A 243 4.85 0.83 -8.68
N ASP A 244 4.63 -0.45 -8.41
CA ASP A 244 4.25 -1.43 -9.42
C ASP A 244 2.87 -1.09 -10.03
N ASN A 245 2.73 -1.28 -11.34
CA ASN A 245 1.48 -1.00 -12.07
C ASN A 245 0.25 -1.71 -11.51
N ARG A 246 0.42 -2.84 -10.84
CA ARG A 246 -0.66 -3.56 -10.15
C ARG A 246 -1.27 -2.76 -9.00
N LEU A 247 -0.53 -1.82 -8.41
CA LEU A 247 -1.12 -0.90 -7.43
C LEU A 247 -2.14 0.04 -8.09
N LEU A 248 -1.94 0.41 -9.36
CA LEU A 248 -2.93 1.19 -10.11
C LEU A 248 -4.20 0.39 -10.39
N ASP A 249 -4.08 -0.94 -10.59
CA ASP A 249 -5.26 -1.82 -10.69
C ASP A 249 -6.07 -1.79 -9.39
N VAL A 250 -5.38 -1.99 -8.25
CA VAL A 250 -6.03 -1.94 -6.93
C VAL A 250 -6.68 -0.59 -6.67
N LEU A 251 -5.97 0.51 -6.94
CA LEU A 251 -6.52 1.87 -6.77
C LEU A 251 -7.74 2.13 -7.67
N GLY A 252 -7.70 1.63 -8.91
CA GLY A 252 -8.84 1.69 -9.83
C GLY A 252 -10.06 0.91 -9.31
N ASP A 253 -9.86 -0.28 -8.76
CA ASP A 253 -10.93 -1.07 -8.16
C ASP A 253 -11.50 -0.38 -6.90
N ARG A 254 -10.65 0.21 -6.04
CA ARG A 254 -11.09 0.99 -4.87
C ARG A 254 -11.89 2.24 -5.26
N TRP A 255 -11.49 2.90 -6.35
CA TRP A 255 -12.28 3.99 -6.92
C TRP A 255 -13.67 3.52 -7.39
N GLN A 256 -13.76 2.40 -8.11
CA GLN A 256 -15.04 1.86 -8.57
C GLN A 256 -15.94 1.47 -7.40
N GLU A 257 -15.39 0.81 -6.35
CA GLU A 257 -16.11 0.46 -5.13
C GLU A 257 -16.67 1.71 -4.43
N ALA A 258 -15.86 2.78 -4.30
CA ALA A 258 -16.28 4.03 -3.65
C ALA A 258 -17.50 4.69 -4.33
N ARG A 259 -17.67 4.51 -5.63
CA ARG A 259 -18.81 5.04 -6.41
C ARG A 259 -20.10 4.26 -6.21
N THR A 260 -20.00 2.99 -5.87
CA THR A 260 -21.17 2.08 -5.74
C THR A 260 -21.77 2.08 -4.35
N ASP A 261 -21.00 2.46 -3.33
CA ASP A 261 -21.40 2.48 -1.92
C ASP A 261 -22.03 3.83 -1.48
N SER A 262 -22.43 4.68 -2.44
CA SER A 262 -22.94 6.05 -2.24
C SER A 262 -24.47 6.13 -2.22
#